data_87156b529f120e2aae579d4df33498b6
#
_entry.id   87156b529f120e2aae579d4df33498b6
#
_cell.length_a   1.000
_cell.length_b   1.000
_cell.length_c   1.000
_cell.angle_alpha   90.00
_cell.angle_beta   90.00
_cell.angle_gamma   90.00
#
_symmetry.space_group_name_H-M   'P 1'
#
loop_
_entity.id
_entity.type
_entity.pdbx_description
1 polymer ?
#
loop_
_entity_poly.entity_id
_entity_poly.type
_entity_poly.pdbx_seq_one_letter_code
_entity_poly.pdbx_strand_id
1 'polypeptide(L)'
;MSAVITEAVSWAVGIAQDDSHGYSQYKRWGPDYDCASLVISAYEQAGVPVKEAGATYTANMRSAFEQCGFKSIKYGSGTVLKKGDVLLNEKHHAAMYIGNGQIVQASIAETGKIYGKEGDQTTREIELRNFYVYRYGWDYILRYEEKESEDMIVNVELKQIQFGAKCAEVGTIQTLLNALGFKGKNGRSLTTDREFGNNTDYATRLFQKSVDLTPDGIVGPKTWDRLLKSKY
;
A
#
# COMPACT_ATOMS: atom_id res chain seq x y z
N MET A 1 1.38 5.84 -5.23
CA MET A 1 0.79 6.18 -3.91
C MET A 1 0.33 4.86 -3.34
N SER A 2 0.64 4.57 -2.07
CA SER A 2 0.25 3.32 -1.39
C SER A 2 -1.25 3.10 -1.43
N ALA A 3 -1.68 1.86 -1.65
CA ALA A 3 -3.09 1.47 -1.57
C ALA A 3 -3.64 1.72 -0.16
N VAL A 4 -2.86 1.41 0.87
CA VAL A 4 -3.18 1.66 2.28
C VAL A 4 -3.49 3.15 2.55
N ILE A 5 -2.59 4.04 2.11
CA ILE A 5 -2.79 5.49 2.30
C ILE A 5 -4.05 5.97 1.57
N THR A 6 -4.28 5.47 0.36
CA THR A 6 -5.45 5.85 -0.43
C THR A 6 -6.73 5.43 0.26
N GLU A 7 -6.80 4.20 0.75
CA GLU A 7 -7.97 3.65 1.44
C GLU A 7 -8.23 4.38 2.77
N ALA A 8 -7.21 4.53 3.63
CA ALA A 8 -7.35 5.22 4.91
C ALA A 8 -7.86 6.66 4.74
N VAL A 9 -7.29 7.41 3.80
CA VAL A 9 -7.74 8.78 3.52
C VAL A 9 -9.15 8.79 2.93
N SER A 10 -9.46 7.90 2.00
CA SER A 10 -10.79 7.82 1.37
C SER A 10 -11.87 7.54 2.40
N TRP A 11 -11.61 6.58 3.29
CA TRP A 11 -12.52 6.24 4.38
C TRP A 11 -12.75 7.42 5.33
N ALA A 12 -11.69 8.06 5.82
CA ALA A 12 -11.80 9.19 6.75
C ALA A 12 -12.53 10.41 6.14
N VAL A 13 -12.31 10.65 4.84
CA VAL A 13 -13.03 11.68 4.08
C VAL A 13 -14.51 11.32 3.93
N GLY A 14 -14.81 10.04 3.66
CA GLY A 14 -16.19 9.55 3.59
C GLY A 14 -16.95 9.77 4.91
N ILE A 15 -16.34 9.44 6.05
CA ILE A 15 -16.93 9.70 7.39
C ILE A 15 -17.20 11.19 7.60
N ALA A 16 -16.30 12.07 7.18
CA ALA A 16 -16.47 13.51 7.34
C ALA A 16 -17.54 14.12 6.40
N GLN A 17 -17.96 13.39 5.39
CA GLN A 17 -18.98 13.81 4.40
C GLN A 17 -20.34 13.14 4.63
N ASP A 18 -20.43 12.24 5.58
CA ASP A 18 -21.64 11.50 5.91
C ASP A 18 -22.24 12.05 7.21
N ASP A 19 -23.45 12.60 7.12
CA ASP A 19 -24.16 13.22 8.25
C ASP A 19 -24.61 12.22 9.32
N SER A 20 -24.42 10.92 9.13
CA SER A 20 -24.75 9.87 10.10
C SER A 20 -23.64 9.58 11.11
N HIS A 21 -22.60 10.42 11.16
CA HIS A 21 -21.46 10.29 12.05
C HIS A 21 -21.27 11.56 12.87
N GLY A 22 -21.19 11.43 14.19
CA GLY A 22 -20.99 12.56 15.09
C GLY A 22 -19.67 12.45 15.88
N TYR A 23 -19.54 13.34 16.88
CA TYR A 23 -18.40 13.34 17.78
C TYR A 23 -18.76 12.74 19.13
N SER A 24 -17.99 11.75 19.58
CA SER A 24 -18.12 11.21 20.93
C SER A 24 -16.79 10.67 21.44
N GLN A 25 -16.44 10.97 22.69
CA GLN A 25 -15.33 10.33 23.41
C GLN A 25 -15.77 9.05 24.14
N TYR A 26 -17.06 8.76 24.23
CA TYR A 26 -17.60 7.57 24.88
C TYR A 26 -17.91 6.47 23.87
N LYS A 27 -18.77 6.77 22.89
CA LYS A 27 -19.14 5.86 21.81
C LYS A 27 -18.37 6.22 20.54
N ARG A 28 -17.09 5.91 20.52
CA ARG A 28 -16.13 6.45 19.55
C ARG A 28 -15.55 5.46 18.54
N TRP A 29 -16.19 4.32 18.41
CA TRP A 29 -15.76 3.29 17.47
C TRP A 29 -16.83 2.97 16.41
N GLY A 30 -17.60 3.97 16.04
CA GLY A 30 -18.74 3.96 15.15
C GLY A 30 -20.07 3.90 15.91
N PRO A 31 -21.10 4.63 15.43
CA PRO A 31 -21.06 5.55 14.28
C PRO A 31 -20.27 6.84 14.56
N ASP A 32 -20.06 7.23 15.83
CA ASP A 32 -19.35 8.44 16.21
C ASP A 32 -17.88 8.19 16.44
N TYR A 33 -17.09 9.25 16.34
CA TYR A 33 -15.64 9.18 16.50
C TYR A 33 -15.11 10.38 17.29
N ASP A 34 -14.02 10.17 18.03
CA ASP A 34 -13.16 11.25 18.50
C ASP A 34 -11.93 11.40 17.59
N CYS A 35 -11.06 12.36 17.90
CA CYS A 35 -9.88 12.65 17.08
C CYS A 35 -8.94 11.45 16.91
N ALA A 36 -8.76 10.65 17.95
CA ALA A 36 -7.89 9.47 17.89
C ALA A 36 -8.58 8.30 17.17
N SER A 37 -9.83 8.00 17.55
CA SER A 37 -10.55 6.85 17.01
C SER A 37 -10.87 7.00 15.51
N LEU A 38 -11.11 8.21 15.01
CA LEU A 38 -11.25 8.46 13.58
C LEU A 38 -10.02 8.02 12.80
N VAL A 39 -8.85 8.47 13.25
CA VAL A 39 -7.57 8.17 12.58
C VAL A 39 -7.20 6.69 12.73
N ILE A 40 -7.40 6.12 13.92
CA ILE A 40 -7.16 4.70 14.18
C ILE A 40 -8.06 3.85 13.28
N SER A 41 -9.36 4.13 13.24
CA SER A 41 -10.31 3.37 12.40
C SER A 41 -10.00 3.50 10.91
N ALA A 42 -9.55 4.66 10.45
CA ALA A 42 -9.16 4.84 9.06
C ALA A 42 -8.04 3.89 8.63
N TYR A 43 -7.03 3.70 9.48
CA TYR A 43 -5.94 2.77 9.17
C TYR A 43 -6.33 1.30 9.38
N GLU A 44 -7.22 1.01 10.33
CA GLU A 44 -7.80 -0.34 10.47
C GLU A 44 -8.58 -0.75 9.20
N GLN A 45 -9.39 0.15 8.65
CA GLN A 45 -10.12 -0.10 7.40
C GLN A 45 -9.17 -0.32 6.22
N ALA A 46 -8.02 0.33 6.23
CA ALA A 46 -6.97 0.13 5.24
C ALA A 46 -6.10 -1.12 5.48
N GLY A 47 -6.47 -1.97 6.44
CA GLY A 47 -5.79 -3.23 6.75
C GLY A 47 -4.53 -3.10 7.61
N VAL A 48 -4.33 -1.96 8.29
CA VAL A 48 -3.20 -1.76 9.21
C VAL A 48 -3.67 -1.96 10.65
N PRO A 49 -3.26 -3.00 11.37
CA PRO A 49 -3.84 -3.41 12.67
C PRO A 49 -3.31 -2.56 13.84
N VAL A 50 -3.45 -1.24 13.75
CA VAL A 50 -2.94 -0.29 14.76
C VAL A 50 -3.67 -0.41 16.10
N LYS A 51 -4.94 -0.84 16.07
CA LYS A 51 -5.75 -1.06 17.28
C LYS A 51 -5.29 -2.32 18.04
N GLU A 52 -5.00 -3.41 17.31
CA GLU A 52 -4.40 -4.62 17.89
C GLU A 52 -3.02 -4.32 18.48
N ALA A 53 -2.25 -3.42 17.87
CA ALA A 53 -0.98 -2.94 18.38
C ALA A 53 -1.12 -2.02 19.62
N GLY A 54 -2.36 -1.73 20.05
CA GLY A 54 -2.67 -1.01 21.26
C GLY A 54 -3.06 0.47 21.09
N ALA A 55 -3.26 0.96 19.87
CA ALA A 55 -3.73 2.32 19.66
C ALA A 55 -5.18 2.49 20.15
N THR A 56 -5.38 3.33 21.12
CA THR A 56 -6.72 3.62 21.66
C THR A 56 -6.97 5.12 21.89
N TYR A 57 -5.95 5.91 22.16
CA TYR A 57 -6.04 7.36 22.38
C TYR A 57 -4.71 8.00 22.01
N THR A 58 -4.65 9.33 21.94
CA THR A 58 -3.51 10.07 21.40
C THR A 58 -2.16 9.70 22.02
N ALA A 59 -2.10 9.48 23.35
CA ALA A 59 -0.84 9.21 24.03
C ALA A 59 -0.21 7.83 23.72
N ASN A 60 -0.98 6.87 23.21
CA ASN A 60 -0.44 5.57 22.83
C ASN A 60 -0.40 5.35 21.29
N MET A 61 -0.94 6.29 20.50
CA MET A 61 -0.93 6.19 19.05
C MET A 61 0.48 6.03 18.50
N ARG A 62 1.44 6.84 18.95
CA ARG A 62 2.79 6.80 18.37
C ARG A 62 3.40 5.42 18.44
N SER A 63 3.48 4.84 19.62
CA SER A 63 4.11 3.52 19.80
C SER A 63 3.38 2.39 19.05
N ALA A 64 2.04 2.43 19.01
CA ALA A 64 1.25 1.44 18.31
C ALA A 64 1.40 1.56 16.78
N PHE A 65 1.39 2.77 16.27
CA PHE A 65 1.59 3.02 14.83
C PHE A 65 3.01 2.64 14.38
N GLU A 66 4.04 2.93 15.19
CA GLU A 66 5.43 2.51 14.90
C GLU A 66 5.54 0.99 14.75
N GLN A 67 4.85 0.20 15.58
CA GLN A 67 4.80 -1.26 15.45
C GLN A 67 4.16 -1.72 14.15
N CYS A 68 3.28 -0.90 13.56
CA CYS A 68 2.56 -1.18 12.32
C CYS A 68 3.20 -0.55 11.08
N GLY A 69 4.49 -0.16 11.13
CA GLY A 69 5.22 0.32 9.97
C GLY A 69 5.16 1.83 9.75
N PHE A 70 4.75 2.59 10.76
CA PHE A 70 4.86 4.06 10.70
C PHE A 70 6.20 4.53 11.24
N LYS A 71 6.68 5.61 10.66
CA LYS A 71 7.82 6.38 11.15
C LYS A 71 7.33 7.62 11.86
N SER A 72 7.80 7.82 13.09
CA SER A 72 7.55 9.06 13.82
C SER A 72 8.57 10.12 13.41
N ILE A 73 8.07 11.24 12.93
CA ILE A 73 8.86 12.40 12.52
C ILE A 73 8.50 13.54 13.47
N LYS A 74 9.46 14.08 14.21
CA LYS A 74 9.19 15.22 15.08
C LYS A 74 8.73 16.41 14.24
N TYR A 75 7.62 17.02 14.62
CA TYR A 75 7.08 18.16 13.90
C TYR A 75 7.93 19.42 14.15
N GLY A 76 8.18 20.20 13.10
CA GLY A 76 8.95 21.45 13.18
C GLY A 76 8.81 22.31 11.93
N SER A 77 9.48 23.45 11.91
CA SER A 77 9.37 24.48 10.86
C SER A 77 9.77 24.03 9.44
N GLY A 78 10.40 22.89 9.29
CA GLY A 78 10.76 22.32 7.97
C GLY A 78 9.96 21.07 7.59
N THR A 79 8.94 20.71 8.37
CA THR A 79 8.19 19.48 8.13
C THR A 79 7.34 19.58 6.87
N VAL A 80 7.64 18.74 5.88
CA VAL A 80 6.83 18.60 4.67
C VAL A 80 5.82 17.48 4.88
N LEU A 81 4.54 17.84 4.86
CA LEU A 81 3.43 16.91 5.00
C LEU A 81 3.18 16.13 3.71
N LYS A 82 2.86 14.85 3.86
CA LYS A 82 2.45 13.95 2.78
C LYS A 82 1.05 13.42 3.06
N LYS A 83 0.28 13.16 2.00
CA LYS A 83 -1.05 12.54 2.11
C LYS A 83 -0.97 11.26 2.94
N GLY A 84 -1.86 11.12 3.92
CA GLY A 84 -1.89 10.03 4.89
C GLY A 84 -1.07 10.29 6.16
N ASP A 85 -0.31 11.38 6.25
CA ASP A 85 0.38 11.72 7.50
C ASP A 85 -0.62 11.94 8.63
N VAL A 86 -0.35 11.32 9.78
CA VAL A 86 -1.10 11.58 11.00
C VAL A 86 -0.40 12.67 11.79
N LEU A 87 -1.06 13.79 11.94
CA LEU A 87 -0.66 14.89 12.79
C LEU A 87 -1.04 14.53 14.24
N LEU A 88 -0.06 14.42 15.12
CA LEU A 88 -0.26 13.99 16.49
C LEU A 88 0.24 15.02 17.49
N ASN A 89 -0.65 15.45 18.40
CA ASN A 89 -0.31 15.97 19.71
C ASN A 89 -0.65 14.90 20.74
N GLU A 90 0.35 14.31 21.39
CA GLU A 90 0.19 13.13 22.24
C GLU A 90 -0.76 13.37 23.44
N LYS A 91 -0.96 14.61 23.83
CA LYS A 91 -1.82 14.96 24.98
C LYS A 91 -3.24 15.36 24.59
N HIS A 92 -3.43 15.87 23.37
CA HIS A 92 -4.66 16.62 23.12
C HIS A 92 -5.39 16.26 21.83
N HIS A 93 -4.70 15.94 20.72
CA HIS A 93 -5.36 15.90 19.43
C HIS A 93 -4.64 15.06 18.38
N ALA A 94 -5.43 14.52 17.45
CA ALA A 94 -4.94 13.87 16.26
C ALA A 94 -5.76 14.31 15.04
N ALA A 95 -5.10 14.38 13.86
CA ALA A 95 -5.74 14.66 12.59
C ALA A 95 -4.99 13.91 11.48
N MET A 96 -5.60 13.74 10.33
CA MET A 96 -4.95 13.14 9.15
C MET A 96 -4.80 14.17 8.06
N TYR A 97 -3.59 14.32 7.50
CA TYR A 97 -3.35 15.15 6.33
C TYR A 97 -3.79 14.43 5.06
N ILE A 98 -4.74 15.01 4.34
CA ILE A 98 -5.36 14.39 3.16
C ILE A 98 -4.77 14.88 1.82
N GLY A 99 -3.76 15.76 1.89
CA GLY A 99 -3.14 16.39 0.71
C GLY A 99 -3.68 17.80 0.45
N ASN A 100 -3.06 18.50 -0.49
CA ASN A 100 -3.47 19.83 -0.96
C ASN A 100 -3.68 20.88 0.16
N GLY A 101 -2.91 20.79 1.24
CA GLY A 101 -3.04 21.70 2.38
C GLY A 101 -4.28 21.45 3.24
N GLN A 102 -4.90 20.29 3.15
CA GLN A 102 -6.12 19.95 3.90
C GLN A 102 -5.91 18.78 4.87
N ILE A 103 -6.71 18.78 5.93
CA ILE A 103 -6.78 17.71 6.93
C ILE A 103 -8.23 17.25 7.11
N VAL A 104 -8.38 16.04 7.61
CA VAL A 104 -9.62 15.52 8.21
C VAL A 104 -9.41 15.32 9.71
N GLN A 105 -10.37 15.71 10.51
CA GLN A 105 -10.32 15.56 11.97
C GLN A 105 -11.72 15.42 12.57
N ALA A 106 -11.81 14.76 13.73
CA ALA A 106 -12.95 14.86 14.63
C ALA A 106 -12.58 15.83 15.75
N SER A 107 -13.39 16.85 15.98
CA SER A 107 -13.01 17.99 16.82
C SER A 107 -13.79 18.10 18.14
N ILE A 108 -15.10 18.30 18.05
CA ILE A 108 -15.97 18.51 19.21
C ILE A 108 -17.43 18.30 18.79
N ALA A 109 -18.28 17.85 19.71
CA ALA A 109 -19.70 17.73 19.46
C ALA A 109 -20.37 19.12 19.25
N GLU A 110 -21.54 19.12 18.61
CA GLU A 110 -22.40 20.29 18.38
C GLU A 110 -22.71 21.06 19.65
N THR A 111 -22.79 20.35 20.77
CA THR A 111 -23.04 20.90 22.11
C THR A 111 -21.83 21.62 22.71
N GLY A 112 -20.68 21.56 22.08
CA GLY A 112 -19.40 22.01 22.66
C GLY A 112 -18.85 21.09 23.74
N LYS A 113 -19.42 19.88 23.91
CA LYS A 113 -19.02 18.84 24.87
C LYS A 113 -18.24 17.73 24.21
N ILE A 114 -17.80 16.77 25.00
CA ILE A 114 -17.07 15.58 24.57
C ILE A 114 -17.98 14.48 23.99
N TYR A 115 -19.27 14.73 23.85
CA TYR A 115 -20.26 13.89 23.20
C TYR A 115 -21.44 14.75 22.73
N GLY A 116 -22.07 14.32 21.66
CA GLY A 116 -23.27 14.89 21.05
C GLY A 116 -24.37 13.87 20.90
N LYS A 117 -25.28 14.10 19.96
CA LYS A 117 -26.31 13.16 19.57
C LYS A 117 -25.64 12.08 18.71
N GLU A 118 -25.87 10.83 19.05
CA GLU A 118 -25.30 9.69 18.33
C GLU A 118 -25.79 9.66 16.88
N GLY A 119 -24.85 9.50 15.95
CA GLY A 119 -25.15 9.40 14.54
C GLY A 119 -25.68 10.71 13.93
N ASP A 120 -25.26 11.85 14.43
CA ASP A 120 -25.71 13.16 13.97
C ASP A 120 -24.51 14.12 13.84
N GLN A 121 -24.24 14.57 12.63
CA GLN A 121 -23.21 15.55 12.36
C GLN A 121 -23.84 16.88 11.95
N THR A 122 -23.84 17.81 12.86
CA THR A 122 -24.51 19.10 12.65
C THR A 122 -23.62 20.19 12.09
N THR A 123 -22.28 20.11 12.10
CA THR A 123 -21.43 21.06 11.33
C THR A 123 -19.91 20.86 11.41
N ARG A 124 -19.33 20.62 12.58
CA ARG A 124 -17.88 20.65 12.78
C ARG A 124 -17.35 19.49 13.62
N GLU A 125 -18.15 18.51 13.80
CA GLU A 125 -17.82 17.38 14.65
C GLU A 125 -16.72 16.55 13.99
N ILE A 126 -16.95 16.14 12.75
CA ILE A 126 -15.94 15.54 11.89
C ILE A 126 -15.87 16.40 10.62
N GLU A 127 -14.73 17.04 10.38
CA GLU A 127 -14.64 18.06 9.33
C GLU A 127 -13.43 17.89 8.41
N LEU A 128 -13.61 18.32 7.17
CA LEU A 128 -12.54 18.62 6.24
C LEU A 128 -12.20 20.10 6.37
N ARG A 129 -10.93 20.45 6.60
CA ARG A 129 -10.51 21.83 6.70
C ARG A 129 -9.08 22.05 6.21
N ASN A 130 -8.72 23.31 6.03
CA ASN A 130 -7.34 23.67 5.75
C ASN A 130 -6.43 23.29 6.92
N PHE A 131 -5.25 22.81 6.60
CA PHE A 131 -4.20 22.56 7.60
C PHE A 131 -3.94 23.80 8.45
N TYR A 132 -3.77 23.59 9.73
CA TYR A 132 -3.41 24.64 10.69
C TYR A 132 -2.39 24.11 11.71
N VAL A 133 -1.65 25.00 12.32
CA VAL A 133 -0.84 24.66 13.48
C VAL A 133 -1.73 24.62 14.70
N TYR A 134 -1.85 23.43 15.30
CA TYR A 134 -2.69 23.25 16.49
C TYR A 134 -2.23 24.17 17.63
N ARG A 135 -3.15 24.70 18.41
CA ARG A 135 -2.85 25.69 19.45
C ARG A 135 -1.82 25.25 20.50
N TYR A 136 -1.73 23.94 20.75
CA TYR A 136 -0.71 23.33 21.61
C TYR A 136 0.47 22.74 20.82
N GLY A 137 0.55 23.00 19.53
CA GLY A 137 1.53 22.44 18.60
C GLY A 137 1.19 20.99 18.20
N TRP A 138 1.88 20.53 17.18
CA TRP A 138 1.95 19.12 16.84
C TRP A 138 3.27 18.58 17.37
N ASP A 139 3.25 17.39 18.02
CA ASP A 139 4.47 16.78 18.54
C ASP A 139 5.16 15.97 17.45
N TYR A 140 4.38 15.20 16.70
CA TYR A 140 4.87 14.28 15.69
C TYR A 140 3.98 14.23 14.45
N ILE A 141 4.61 13.80 13.36
CA ILE A 141 3.95 13.22 12.20
C ILE A 141 4.18 11.72 12.25
N LEU A 142 3.11 10.92 12.20
CA LEU A 142 3.22 9.49 11.99
C LEU A 142 3.00 9.23 10.51
N ARG A 143 4.03 8.79 9.81
CA ARG A 143 4.01 8.51 8.38
C ARG A 143 4.06 7.03 8.13
N TYR A 144 3.05 6.51 7.45
CA TYR A 144 3.08 5.14 6.99
C TYR A 144 4.15 4.98 5.92
N GLU A 145 5.13 4.15 6.21
CA GLU A 145 6.10 3.68 5.24
C GLU A 145 5.64 2.27 4.86
N GLU A 146 5.11 2.14 3.65
CA GLU A 146 4.89 0.81 3.10
C GLU A 146 6.22 0.08 3.28
N LYS A 147 6.25 -0.95 4.12
CA LYS A 147 7.36 -1.88 4.03
C LYS A 147 7.35 -2.25 2.57
N GLU A 148 8.37 -1.82 1.81
CA GLU A 148 8.66 -2.52 0.58
C GLU A 148 8.48 -3.96 0.99
N SER A 149 7.45 -4.64 0.46
CA SER A 149 7.38 -6.06 0.63
C SER A 149 8.80 -6.45 0.33
N GLU A 150 9.54 -6.96 1.34
CA GLU A 150 10.61 -7.86 1.00
C GLU A 150 9.87 -8.76 0.06
N ASP A 151 9.96 -8.44 -1.24
CA ASP A 151 9.57 -9.37 -2.28
C ASP A 151 10.11 -10.64 -1.70
N MET A 152 9.20 -11.55 -1.29
CA MET A 152 9.67 -12.84 -0.85
C MET A 152 10.60 -13.19 -1.96
N ILE A 153 11.91 -12.95 -1.72
CA ILE A 153 12.94 -13.51 -2.53
C ILE A 153 12.72 -14.98 -2.25
N VAL A 154 11.69 -15.53 -2.90
CA VAL A 154 11.63 -16.93 -3.17
C VAL A 154 12.87 -17.07 -4.00
N ASN A 155 13.98 -17.45 -3.37
CA ASN A 155 15.12 -17.98 -4.03
C ASN A 155 14.62 -19.28 -4.67
N VAL A 156 13.80 -19.11 -5.71
CA VAL A 156 13.62 -20.12 -6.71
C VAL A 156 15.01 -20.16 -7.35
N GLU A 157 15.81 -21.15 -6.96
CA GLU A 157 16.93 -21.56 -7.79
C GLU A 157 16.34 -21.93 -9.14
N LEU A 158 16.23 -20.90 -10.00
CA LEU A 158 15.79 -21.09 -11.37
C LEU A 158 16.87 -21.93 -12.03
N LYS A 159 16.60 -23.22 -12.09
CA LYS A 159 17.51 -24.19 -12.72
C LYS A 159 17.80 -23.69 -14.12
N GLN A 160 19.05 -23.78 -14.49
CA GLN A 160 19.47 -23.56 -15.86
C GLN A 160 18.81 -24.61 -16.75
N ILE A 161 18.07 -24.18 -17.77
CA ILE A 161 17.29 -25.03 -18.65
C ILE A 161 17.78 -24.81 -20.08
N GLN A 162 17.96 -25.88 -20.78
CA GLN A 162 18.49 -25.87 -22.14
C GLN A 162 17.93 -27.02 -22.98
N PHE A 163 18.31 -27.10 -24.23
CA PHE A 163 17.96 -28.17 -25.16
C PHE A 163 18.06 -29.56 -24.51
N GLY A 164 17.01 -30.35 -24.67
CA GLY A 164 16.89 -31.71 -24.14
C GLY A 164 16.21 -31.78 -22.74
N ALA A 165 16.01 -30.67 -22.07
CA ALA A 165 15.32 -30.65 -20.76
C ALA A 165 13.85 -31.06 -20.93
N LYS A 166 13.32 -31.83 -19.94
CA LYS A 166 11.92 -32.25 -19.86
C LYS A 166 11.44 -31.99 -18.41
N CYS A 167 10.76 -30.88 -18.21
CA CYS A 167 10.26 -30.48 -16.88
C CYS A 167 9.13 -29.45 -16.99
N ALA A 168 8.48 -29.13 -15.86
CA ALA A 168 7.38 -28.18 -15.80
C ALA A 168 7.81 -26.76 -16.21
N GLU A 169 9.04 -26.37 -15.86
CA GLU A 169 9.60 -25.06 -16.14
C GLU A 169 9.78 -24.83 -17.67
N VAL A 170 10.01 -25.88 -18.45
CA VAL A 170 10.01 -25.80 -19.92
C VAL A 170 8.63 -25.36 -20.43
N GLY A 171 7.56 -25.92 -19.87
CA GLY A 171 6.19 -25.50 -20.20
C GLY A 171 5.94 -24.02 -19.90
N THR A 172 6.48 -23.51 -18.79
CA THR A 172 6.44 -22.08 -18.46
C THR A 172 7.19 -21.24 -19.49
N ILE A 173 8.41 -21.65 -19.88
CA ILE A 173 9.19 -20.97 -20.93
C ILE A 173 8.43 -20.92 -22.24
N GLN A 174 7.85 -22.05 -22.66
CA GLN A 174 7.07 -22.15 -23.90
C GLN A 174 5.85 -21.22 -23.88
N THR A 175 5.15 -21.15 -22.74
CA THR A 175 4.01 -20.25 -22.54
C THR A 175 4.43 -18.78 -22.64
N LEU A 176 5.50 -18.39 -21.94
CA LEU A 176 6.01 -17.02 -21.95
C LEU A 176 6.49 -16.61 -23.35
N LEU A 177 7.26 -17.47 -24.03
CA LEU A 177 7.71 -17.20 -25.38
C LEU A 177 6.54 -17.04 -26.37
N ASN A 178 5.52 -17.88 -26.27
CA ASN A 178 4.30 -17.77 -27.07
C ASN A 178 3.57 -16.45 -26.81
N ALA A 179 3.39 -16.08 -25.53
CA ALA A 179 2.74 -14.83 -25.14
C ALA A 179 3.51 -13.60 -25.67
N LEU A 180 4.84 -13.67 -25.72
CA LEU A 180 5.69 -12.63 -26.30
C LEU A 180 5.80 -12.70 -27.83
N GLY A 181 5.07 -13.61 -28.48
CA GLY A 181 4.99 -13.72 -29.94
C GLY A 181 6.18 -14.46 -30.60
N PHE A 182 7.07 -15.08 -29.82
CA PHE A 182 8.19 -15.87 -30.40
C PHE A 182 7.71 -17.21 -30.90
N LYS A 183 8.11 -17.56 -32.11
CA LYS A 183 7.69 -18.75 -32.80
C LYS A 183 8.87 -19.74 -32.97
N GLY A 184 8.53 -21.01 -33.11
CA GLY A 184 9.50 -22.05 -33.44
C GLY A 184 10.08 -21.87 -34.82
N LYS A 185 11.12 -22.64 -35.14
CA LYS A 185 11.80 -22.66 -36.45
C LYS A 185 10.84 -22.96 -37.61
N ASN A 186 9.73 -23.63 -37.31
CA ASN A 186 8.66 -23.95 -38.28
C ASN A 186 7.65 -22.79 -38.48
N GLY A 187 7.87 -21.61 -37.87
CA GLY A 187 7.04 -20.44 -37.97
C GLY A 187 5.72 -20.51 -37.17
N ARG A 188 5.50 -21.58 -36.41
CA ARG A 188 4.30 -21.78 -35.58
C ARG A 188 4.56 -21.47 -34.10
N SER A 189 3.51 -21.23 -33.33
CA SER A 189 3.59 -21.16 -31.89
C SER A 189 4.17 -22.46 -31.32
N LEU A 190 4.87 -22.34 -30.17
CA LEU A 190 5.43 -23.50 -29.48
C LEU A 190 4.30 -24.36 -28.89
N THR A 191 4.45 -25.68 -29.02
CA THR A 191 3.63 -26.61 -28.23
C THR A 191 4.09 -26.55 -26.78
N THR A 192 3.16 -26.42 -25.83
CA THR A 192 3.47 -26.40 -24.41
C THR A 192 3.53 -27.86 -23.88
N ASP A 193 4.49 -28.64 -24.44
CA ASP A 193 4.65 -30.05 -24.18
C ASP A 193 5.65 -30.37 -23.06
N ARG A 194 6.27 -29.32 -22.46
CA ARG A 194 7.30 -29.42 -21.43
C ARG A 194 8.60 -30.08 -21.90
N GLU A 195 8.82 -30.17 -23.23
CA GLU A 195 10.04 -30.66 -23.83
C GLU A 195 10.80 -29.50 -24.49
N PHE A 196 12.05 -29.27 -24.09
CA PHE A 196 12.90 -28.25 -24.68
C PHE A 196 13.55 -28.79 -25.97
N GLY A 197 12.74 -28.82 -27.03
CA GLY A 197 13.15 -29.28 -28.32
C GLY A 197 13.69 -28.16 -29.24
N ASN A 198 13.96 -28.49 -30.50
CA ASN A 198 14.52 -27.56 -31.47
C ASN A 198 13.73 -26.26 -31.66
N ASN A 199 12.39 -26.33 -31.61
CA ASN A 199 11.55 -25.15 -31.76
C ASN A 199 11.64 -24.22 -30.50
N THR A 200 11.72 -24.82 -29.33
CA THR A 200 11.88 -24.06 -28.06
C THR A 200 13.27 -23.42 -27.99
N ASP A 201 14.33 -24.14 -28.36
CA ASP A 201 15.69 -23.59 -28.45
C ASP A 201 15.76 -22.40 -29.44
N TYR A 202 15.19 -22.57 -30.60
CA TYR A 202 15.17 -21.51 -31.61
C TYR A 202 14.44 -20.25 -31.11
N ALA A 203 13.26 -20.41 -30.54
CA ALA A 203 12.50 -19.30 -30.01
C ALA A 203 13.21 -18.63 -28.83
N THR A 204 13.87 -19.42 -27.97
CA THR A 204 14.69 -18.89 -26.86
C THR A 204 15.83 -18.01 -27.36
N ARG A 205 16.56 -18.45 -28.38
CA ARG A 205 17.65 -17.66 -28.99
C ARG A 205 17.15 -16.38 -29.63
N LEU A 206 15.99 -16.41 -30.29
CA LEU A 206 15.37 -15.18 -30.81
C LEU A 206 15.00 -14.22 -29.72
N PHE A 207 14.40 -14.72 -28.64
CA PHE A 207 14.09 -13.91 -27.46
C PHE A 207 15.36 -13.29 -26.87
N GLN A 208 16.36 -14.08 -26.56
CA GLN A 208 17.64 -13.61 -26.01
C GLN A 208 18.22 -12.47 -26.85
N LYS A 209 18.22 -12.64 -28.20
CA LYS A 209 18.69 -11.59 -29.12
C LYS A 209 17.84 -10.31 -29.01
N SER A 210 16.53 -10.42 -28.84
CA SER A 210 15.62 -9.27 -28.77
C SER A 210 15.78 -8.44 -27.48
N VAL A 211 16.39 -9.02 -26.44
CA VAL A 211 16.63 -8.39 -25.14
C VAL A 211 18.12 -8.20 -24.83
N ASP A 212 18.97 -8.16 -25.86
CA ASP A 212 20.43 -7.95 -25.80
C ASP A 212 21.17 -8.96 -24.89
N LEU A 213 20.71 -10.20 -24.87
CA LEU A 213 21.41 -11.33 -24.25
C LEU A 213 22.15 -12.16 -25.33
N THR A 214 23.18 -12.88 -24.88
CA THR A 214 23.86 -13.87 -25.75
C THR A 214 22.86 -14.94 -26.17
N PRO A 215 22.63 -15.17 -27.47
CA PRO A 215 21.65 -16.14 -27.97
C PRO A 215 22.18 -17.57 -27.91
N ASP A 216 22.48 -18.05 -26.70
CA ASP A 216 23.06 -19.37 -26.43
C ASP A 216 22.02 -20.49 -26.29
N GLY A 217 20.73 -20.15 -26.24
CA GLY A 217 19.63 -21.10 -26.06
C GLY A 217 19.53 -21.63 -24.62
N ILE A 218 20.28 -21.05 -23.68
CA ILE A 218 20.28 -21.45 -22.28
C ILE A 218 19.42 -20.48 -21.47
N VAL A 219 18.35 -20.99 -20.84
CA VAL A 219 17.51 -20.20 -19.95
C VAL A 219 18.07 -20.24 -18.53
N GLY A 220 19.09 -19.42 -18.31
CA GLY A 220 19.69 -19.17 -16.99
C GLY A 220 19.06 -17.95 -16.29
N PRO A 221 19.59 -17.52 -15.12
CA PRO A 221 19.01 -16.44 -14.33
C PRO A 221 18.75 -15.14 -15.11
N LYS A 222 19.66 -14.74 -16.00
CA LYS A 222 19.50 -13.54 -16.82
C LYS A 222 18.35 -13.66 -17.83
N THR A 223 18.21 -14.82 -18.45
CA THR A 223 17.14 -15.09 -19.41
C THR A 223 15.79 -15.17 -18.70
N TRP A 224 15.71 -15.81 -17.54
CA TRP A 224 14.52 -15.84 -16.71
C TRP A 224 14.09 -14.44 -16.28
N ASP A 225 15.02 -13.62 -15.79
CA ASP A 225 14.72 -12.24 -15.37
C ASP A 225 14.07 -11.44 -16.51
N ARG A 226 14.59 -11.56 -17.72
CA ARG A 226 14.04 -10.90 -18.90
C ARG A 226 12.67 -11.44 -19.29
N LEU A 227 12.47 -12.77 -19.30
CA LEU A 227 11.19 -13.40 -19.61
C LEU A 227 10.09 -12.97 -18.66
N LEU A 228 10.37 -12.91 -17.36
CA LEU A 228 9.40 -12.57 -16.33
C LEU A 228 9.07 -11.06 -16.28
N LYS A 229 9.99 -10.19 -16.68
CA LYS A 229 9.80 -8.72 -16.71
C LYS A 229 9.27 -8.19 -18.04
N SER A 230 9.28 -8.99 -19.10
CA SER A 230 8.74 -8.57 -20.38
C SER A 230 7.22 -8.42 -20.28
N LYS A 231 6.70 -7.25 -20.68
CA LYS A 231 5.25 -7.00 -20.72
C LYS A 231 4.69 -7.53 -22.04
N TYR A 232 3.50 -8.14 -21.96
CA TYR A 232 2.73 -8.63 -23.10
C TYR A 232 2.08 -7.48 -23.86
#